data_7393db6de6b93faef16d361f539f5de0
#
_entry.id   7393db6de6b93faef16d361f539f5de0
#
_cell.length_a   1.000
_cell.length_b   1.000
_cell.length_c   1.000
_cell.angle_alpha   90.00
_cell.angle_beta   90.00
_cell.angle_gamma   90.00
#
_symmetry.space_group_name_H-M   'P 1'
#
loop_
_entity.id
_entity.type
_entity.pdbx_description
1 polymer ?
#
loop_
_entity_poly.entity_id
_entity_poly.type
_entity_poly.pdbx_seq_one_letter_code
_entity_poly.pdbx_strand_id
1 'polypeptide(L)'
;MNTDKMGDINENKHFQLIADFDGDVEKVLDVKVEGEIGILPLRNMALFPGVAIPCTIGRKSSLRLVKHADEADEYIGVLSQKVPEVDSPTEKDIYEIGTLAKVVRVLELPENTHTAILQGFARFKIKKVTATEPYMKAEVSVLKEQLAPKDNKEFAALAAACKDITERYMSQSAMQVEPSFALRNISNDFFLINFICTNLPFPLKEKNELLQISSMVKRAYKLVGILNREAQFAALKANIRNKTREDLDKQQKEYFLQQQIKNIQDELGESPQNQDVNELKAKAAKKKLPEKIRTALKT
;
A
#
# COMPACT_ATOMS: atom_id res chain seq x y z
N MET A 1 -9.75 -8.92 41.74
CA MET A 1 -8.77 -9.88 41.17
C MET A 1 -9.36 -10.46 39.90
N ASN A 2 -9.07 -9.85 38.81
CA ASN A 2 -8.87 -10.40 37.46
C ASN A 2 -8.62 -9.22 36.52
N THR A 3 -7.37 -8.81 36.53
CA THR A 3 -6.70 -8.08 35.44
C THR A 3 -6.38 -9.10 34.38
N ASP A 4 -6.49 -8.67 33.15
CA ASP A 4 -5.83 -9.13 31.93
C ASP A 4 -6.79 -9.49 30.81
N LYS A 5 -6.81 -8.60 29.85
CA LYS A 5 -6.33 -8.78 28.48
C LYS A 5 -6.77 -7.59 27.62
N MET A 6 -6.10 -6.48 27.81
CA MET A 6 -6.01 -5.45 26.78
C MET A 6 -4.93 -5.94 25.81
N GLY A 7 -5.37 -6.71 24.83
CA GLY A 7 -4.49 -7.20 23.76
C GLY A 7 -4.24 -6.10 22.75
N ASP A 8 -2.98 -5.90 22.44
CA ASP A 8 -2.41 -5.07 21.39
C ASP A 8 -3.28 -5.00 20.13
N ILE A 9 -3.85 -3.84 19.88
CA ILE A 9 -4.44 -3.49 18.58
C ILE A 9 -3.28 -3.07 17.69
N ASN A 10 -2.66 -4.06 17.06
CA ASN A 10 -1.60 -3.90 16.11
C ASN A 10 -2.15 -3.18 14.87
N GLU A 11 -1.53 -2.06 14.48
CA GLU A 11 -1.90 -1.19 13.34
C GLU A 11 -1.92 -1.87 11.96
N ASN A 12 -1.67 -3.18 11.89
CA ASN A 12 -1.60 -3.99 10.68
C ASN A 12 -2.89 -4.75 10.30
N LYS A 13 -4.04 -4.44 10.91
CA LYS A 13 -5.32 -5.16 10.65
C LYS A 13 -6.15 -4.62 9.48
N HIS A 14 -5.59 -3.85 8.57
CA HIS A 14 -6.34 -3.25 7.45
C HIS A 14 -6.85 -4.24 6.38
N PHE A 15 -6.53 -5.53 6.45
CA PHE A 15 -6.90 -6.51 5.41
C PHE A 15 -7.92 -7.58 5.85
N GLN A 16 -8.51 -7.49 7.03
CA GLN A 16 -9.40 -8.54 7.56
C GLN A 16 -10.90 -8.32 7.34
N LEU A 17 -11.32 -7.30 6.58
CA LEU A 17 -12.71 -7.11 6.22
C LEU A 17 -12.95 -7.54 4.78
N ILE A 18 -12.86 -8.83 4.55
CA ILE A 18 -13.57 -9.45 3.44
C ILE A 18 -14.99 -9.65 3.95
N ALA A 19 -15.92 -8.86 3.43
CA ALA A 19 -17.28 -9.32 3.43
C ALA A 19 -17.29 -10.62 2.64
N ASP A 20 -17.80 -11.71 3.23
CA ASP A 20 -18.13 -12.94 2.53
C ASP A 20 -19.16 -12.60 1.46
N PHE A 21 -18.68 -12.13 0.31
CA PHE A 21 -19.50 -11.91 -0.86
C PHE A 21 -19.53 -13.18 -1.73
N ASP A 22 -20.18 -14.20 -1.21
CA ASP A 22 -20.89 -15.18 -2.06
C ASP A 22 -22.16 -14.54 -2.69
N GLY A 23 -22.18 -13.19 -2.67
CA GLY A 23 -23.33 -12.40 -3.08
C GLY A 23 -23.51 -12.41 -4.60
N ASP A 24 -24.75 -12.43 -4.98
CA ASP A 24 -25.20 -12.22 -6.34
C ASP A 24 -24.77 -10.81 -6.81
N VAL A 25 -23.90 -10.76 -7.83
CA VAL A 25 -23.38 -9.52 -8.42
C VAL A 25 -24.53 -8.59 -8.84
N GLU A 26 -25.63 -9.17 -9.33
CA GLU A 26 -26.80 -8.42 -9.77
C GLU A 26 -27.42 -7.64 -8.60
N LYS A 27 -27.48 -8.23 -7.39
CA LYS A 27 -27.99 -7.54 -6.18
C LYS A 27 -27.10 -6.39 -5.73
N VAL A 28 -25.78 -6.52 -5.91
CA VAL A 28 -24.84 -5.44 -5.60
C VAL A 28 -25.01 -4.27 -6.57
N LEU A 29 -25.35 -4.55 -7.81
CA LEU A 29 -25.45 -3.54 -8.88
C LEU A 29 -26.86 -2.98 -9.06
N ASP A 30 -27.91 -3.68 -8.60
CA ASP A 30 -29.30 -3.22 -8.71
C ASP A 30 -29.65 -2.22 -7.61
N VAL A 31 -29.01 -1.05 -7.68
CA VAL A 31 -29.24 0.06 -6.76
C VAL A 31 -30.04 1.14 -7.47
N LYS A 32 -31.16 1.52 -6.88
CA LYS A 32 -31.96 2.67 -7.32
C LYS A 32 -31.75 3.80 -6.31
N VAL A 33 -31.35 4.93 -6.82
CA VAL A 33 -31.20 6.14 -6.04
C VAL A 33 -32.03 7.23 -6.71
N GLU A 34 -32.93 7.80 -5.97
CA GLU A 34 -33.79 8.91 -6.41
C GLU A 34 -33.41 10.19 -5.65
N GLY A 35 -33.29 11.30 -6.38
CA GLY A 35 -33.00 12.62 -5.79
C GLY A 35 -31.52 12.86 -5.46
N GLU A 36 -31.33 13.53 -4.34
CA GLU A 36 -30.01 13.94 -3.85
C GLU A 36 -29.46 12.93 -2.87
N ILE A 37 -28.16 12.68 -2.96
CA ILE A 37 -27.43 11.86 -1.97
C ILE A 37 -26.31 12.64 -1.32
N GLY A 38 -25.96 12.22 -0.10
CA GLY A 38 -24.77 12.71 0.57
C GLY A 38 -23.50 12.19 -0.10
N ILE A 39 -22.51 13.05 -0.26
CA ILE A 39 -21.23 12.74 -0.89
C ILE A 39 -20.12 12.72 0.13
N LEU A 40 -19.38 11.61 0.18
CA LEU A 40 -18.21 11.40 1.03
C LEU A 40 -16.93 11.45 0.19
N PRO A 41 -16.15 12.55 0.22
CA PRO A 41 -14.86 12.63 -0.44
C PRO A 41 -13.79 11.86 0.35
N LEU A 42 -13.18 10.84 -0.28
CA LEU A 42 -12.08 10.05 0.28
C LEU A 42 -10.73 10.61 -0.12
N ARG A 43 -9.78 10.60 0.82
CA ARG A 43 -8.37 10.92 0.57
C ARG A 43 -7.61 9.63 0.21
N ASN A 44 -6.84 9.68 -0.87
CA ASN A 44 -5.94 8.60 -1.31
C ASN A 44 -6.57 7.21 -1.49
N MET A 45 -7.89 7.14 -1.61
CA MET A 45 -8.63 5.89 -1.74
C MET A 45 -9.68 5.99 -2.85
N ALA A 46 -9.94 4.86 -3.51
CA ALA A 46 -11.05 4.69 -4.42
C ALA A 46 -11.78 3.39 -4.05
N LEU A 47 -13.09 3.47 -3.89
CA LEU A 47 -13.95 2.33 -3.59
C LEU A 47 -14.52 1.77 -4.89
N PHE A 48 -14.45 0.46 -5.07
CA PHE A 48 -15.03 -0.24 -6.20
C PHE A 48 -16.26 -1.05 -5.79
N PRO A 49 -17.19 -1.32 -6.72
CA PRO A 49 -18.38 -2.12 -6.45
C PRO A 49 -18.06 -3.50 -5.83
N GLY A 50 -18.87 -3.91 -4.86
CA GLY A 50 -18.73 -5.19 -4.19
C GLY A 50 -17.60 -5.29 -3.16
N VAL A 51 -16.89 -4.22 -2.88
CA VAL A 51 -15.77 -4.22 -1.92
C VAL A 51 -16.16 -3.47 -0.65
N ALA A 52 -15.75 -3.98 0.49
CA ALA A 52 -15.87 -3.29 1.78
C ALA A 52 -14.50 -2.72 2.19
N ILE A 53 -14.48 -1.47 2.65
CA ILE A 53 -13.25 -0.81 3.14
C ILE A 53 -13.48 -0.13 4.49
N PRO A 54 -12.51 -0.17 5.40
CA PRO A 54 -12.47 0.72 6.54
C PRO A 54 -11.99 2.11 6.07
N CYS A 55 -12.69 3.14 6.49
CA CYS A 55 -12.37 4.53 6.16
C CYS A 55 -12.30 5.37 7.43
N THR A 56 -11.16 5.98 7.71
CA THR A 56 -11.01 6.92 8.82
C THR A 56 -11.71 8.23 8.52
N ILE A 57 -12.61 8.65 9.38
CA ILE A 57 -13.43 9.84 9.25
C ILE A 57 -12.84 10.97 10.08
N GLY A 58 -12.08 11.87 9.44
CA GLY A 58 -11.44 12.99 10.15
C GLY A 58 -12.20 14.31 10.08
N ARG A 59 -13.14 14.50 9.14
CA ARG A 59 -13.89 15.74 8.98
C ARG A 59 -15.22 15.70 9.71
N LYS A 60 -15.60 16.79 10.36
CA LYS A 60 -16.91 16.91 11.03
C LYS A 60 -18.09 16.71 10.08
N SER A 61 -18.00 17.27 8.86
CA SER A 61 -19.02 17.09 7.83
C SER A 61 -19.16 15.64 7.39
N SER A 62 -18.03 14.95 7.16
CA SER A 62 -18.01 13.52 6.82
C SER A 62 -18.58 12.65 7.93
N LEU A 63 -18.28 12.97 9.19
CA LEU A 63 -18.84 12.25 10.35
C LEU A 63 -20.36 12.42 10.46
N ARG A 64 -20.87 13.64 10.24
CA ARG A 64 -22.31 13.88 10.22
C ARG A 64 -22.99 13.08 9.12
N LEU A 65 -22.42 13.07 7.92
CA LEU A 65 -22.96 12.30 6.79
C LEU A 65 -23.00 10.81 7.12
N VAL A 66 -21.89 10.24 7.60
CA VAL A 66 -21.76 8.80 7.86
C VAL A 66 -22.71 8.37 8.98
N LYS A 67 -22.83 9.15 10.07
CA LYS A 67 -23.78 8.84 11.15
C LYS A 67 -25.23 8.91 10.66
N HIS A 68 -25.58 9.95 9.89
CA HIS A 68 -26.94 10.05 9.33
C HIS A 68 -27.27 8.88 8.39
N ALA A 69 -26.33 8.51 7.51
CA ALA A 69 -26.52 7.42 6.57
C ALA A 69 -26.62 6.04 7.26
N ASP A 70 -25.88 5.83 8.36
CA ASP A 70 -25.97 4.63 9.20
C ASP A 70 -27.34 4.51 9.89
N GLU A 71 -27.81 5.62 10.48
CA GLU A 71 -29.11 5.67 11.18
C GLU A 71 -30.30 5.51 10.22
N ALA A 72 -30.21 6.08 9.01
CA ALA A 72 -31.29 6.07 8.02
C ALA A 72 -31.22 4.88 7.03
N ASP A 73 -30.19 4.06 7.09
CA ASP A 73 -29.88 2.97 6.13
C ASP A 73 -29.86 3.49 4.66
N GLU A 74 -29.34 4.70 4.46
CA GLU A 74 -29.31 5.36 3.17
C GLU A 74 -27.99 5.10 2.41
N TYR A 75 -28.07 5.17 1.07
CA TYR A 75 -26.88 5.16 0.23
C TYR A 75 -26.18 6.53 0.26
N ILE A 76 -24.87 6.49 0.32
CA ILE A 76 -24.00 7.66 0.14
C ILE A 76 -23.15 7.47 -1.13
N GLY A 77 -22.78 8.60 -1.74
CA GLY A 77 -21.84 8.60 -2.85
C GLY A 77 -20.40 8.74 -2.35
N VAL A 78 -19.57 7.76 -2.62
CA VAL A 78 -18.16 7.78 -2.24
C VAL A 78 -17.32 8.15 -3.45
N LEU A 79 -16.51 9.19 -3.34
CA LEU A 79 -15.69 9.75 -4.41
C LEU A 79 -14.26 9.99 -3.95
N SER A 80 -13.31 9.76 -4.84
CA SER A 80 -11.92 10.13 -4.56
C SER A 80 -11.72 11.64 -4.69
N GLN A 81 -10.96 12.20 -3.78
CA GLN A 81 -10.49 13.58 -3.83
C GLN A 81 -9.24 13.68 -4.70
N LYS A 82 -9.16 14.67 -5.60
CA LYS A 82 -8.00 14.87 -6.51
C LYS A 82 -6.75 15.33 -5.76
N VAL A 83 -6.93 16.24 -4.81
CA VAL A 83 -5.86 16.82 -3.99
C VAL A 83 -6.15 16.48 -2.52
N PRO A 84 -5.42 15.53 -1.91
CA PRO A 84 -5.72 15.04 -0.56
C PRO A 84 -5.61 16.10 0.55
N GLU A 85 -4.80 17.14 0.34
CA GLU A 85 -4.49 18.20 1.31
C GLU A 85 -5.65 19.18 1.51
N VAL A 86 -6.61 19.25 0.57
CA VAL A 86 -7.76 20.16 0.67
C VAL A 86 -8.72 19.64 1.75
N ASP A 87 -8.90 20.41 2.81
CA ASP A 87 -9.78 20.03 3.93
C ASP A 87 -11.26 20.15 3.60
N SER A 88 -11.64 21.15 2.84
CA SER A 88 -13.02 21.40 2.42
C SER A 88 -13.12 21.30 0.89
N PRO A 89 -13.17 20.07 0.33
CA PRO A 89 -13.19 19.89 -1.11
C PRO A 89 -14.50 20.40 -1.70
N THR A 90 -14.36 21.03 -2.86
CA THR A 90 -15.45 21.47 -3.72
C THR A 90 -15.66 20.48 -4.87
N GLU A 91 -16.64 20.74 -5.74
CA GLU A 91 -16.89 19.90 -6.94
C GLU A 91 -15.65 19.75 -7.83
N LYS A 92 -14.79 20.79 -7.91
CA LYS A 92 -13.56 20.76 -8.72
C LYS A 92 -12.47 19.85 -8.14
N ASP A 93 -12.51 19.62 -6.83
CA ASP A 93 -11.49 18.88 -6.09
C ASP A 93 -11.76 17.38 -6.02
N ILE A 94 -12.90 16.92 -6.52
CA ILE A 94 -13.32 15.52 -6.53
C ILE A 94 -13.41 14.97 -7.95
N TYR A 95 -13.31 13.64 -8.07
CA TYR A 95 -13.59 12.97 -9.33
C TYR A 95 -15.10 12.90 -9.59
N GLU A 96 -15.50 12.84 -10.85
CA GLU A 96 -16.92 12.83 -11.23
C GLU A 96 -17.61 11.48 -11.05
N ILE A 97 -16.83 10.39 -11.12
CA ILE A 97 -17.33 9.02 -11.02
C ILE A 97 -16.87 8.43 -9.70
N GLY A 98 -17.80 7.83 -8.99
CA GLY A 98 -17.58 7.17 -7.71
C GLY A 98 -18.44 5.92 -7.57
N THR A 99 -18.53 5.42 -6.34
CA THR A 99 -19.27 4.22 -5.97
C THR A 99 -20.29 4.55 -4.91
N LEU A 100 -21.53 4.15 -5.12
CA LEU A 100 -22.56 4.19 -4.09
C LEU A 100 -22.18 3.22 -2.99
N ALA A 101 -22.31 3.62 -1.75
CA ALA A 101 -21.96 2.80 -0.61
C ALA A 101 -23.01 2.86 0.48
N LYS A 102 -23.10 1.78 1.26
CA LYS A 102 -23.77 1.77 2.56
C LYS A 102 -22.74 1.76 3.68
N VAL A 103 -23.09 2.37 4.77
CA VAL A 103 -22.34 2.31 6.03
C VAL A 103 -22.73 0.98 6.72
N VAL A 104 -21.76 0.07 6.85
CA VAL A 104 -21.99 -1.22 7.53
C VAL A 104 -21.87 -1.06 9.04
N ARG A 105 -20.93 -0.24 9.47
CA ARG A 105 -20.68 0.06 10.89
C ARG A 105 -19.83 1.30 11.06
N VAL A 106 -20.10 2.05 12.11
CA VAL A 106 -19.23 3.13 12.58
C VAL A 106 -18.56 2.67 13.88
N LEU A 107 -17.23 2.71 13.91
CA LEU A 107 -16.41 2.37 15.08
C LEU A 107 -15.83 3.66 15.67
N GLU A 108 -16.00 3.84 16.97
CA GLU A 108 -15.35 4.91 17.73
C GLU A 108 -14.06 4.33 18.33
N LEU A 109 -12.94 4.90 17.94
CA LEU A 109 -11.61 4.52 18.42
C LEU A 109 -11.14 5.51 19.50
N PRO A 110 -10.13 5.16 20.30
CA PRO A 110 -9.51 6.10 21.24
C PRO A 110 -9.12 7.41 20.53
N GLU A 111 -8.99 8.50 21.30
CA GLU A 111 -8.64 9.83 20.80
C GLU A 111 -9.69 10.49 19.86
N ASN A 112 -10.98 10.12 20.02
CA ASN A 112 -12.06 10.69 19.21
C ASN A 112 -11.92 10.43 17.68
N THR A 113 -11.20 9.38 17.31
CA THR A 113 -11.05 8.96 15.92
C THR A 113 -12.21 8.03 15.55
N HIS A 114 -12.86 8.30 14.40
CA HIS A 114 -13.96 7.49 13.92
C HIS A 114 -13.53 6.72 12.67
N THR A 115 -13.89 5.45 12.58
CA THR A 115 -13.69 4.62 11.38
C THR A 115 -15.04 4.07 10.94
N ALA A 116 -15.40 4.34 9.69
CA ALA A 116 -16.59 3.75 9.08
C ALA A 116 -16.19 2.59 8.17
N ILE A 117 -16.94 1.49 8.25
CA ILE A 117 -16.85 0.40 7.29
C ILE A 117 -17.86 0.68 6.21
N LEU A 118 -17.36 0.90 4.98
CA LEU A 118 -18.17 1.25 3.82
C LEU A 118 -18.23 0.06 2.86
N GLN A 119 -19.43 -0.38 2.52
CA GLN A 119 -19.68 -1.40 1.50
C GLN A 119 -20.03 -0.75 0.18
N GLY A 120 -19.25 -1.01 -0.88
CA GLY A 120 -19.47 -0.48 -2.21
C GLY A 120 -20.54 -1.26 -3.00
N PHE A 121 -21.34 -0.52 -3.77
CA PHE A 121 -22.40 -1.01 -4.64
C PHE A 121 -22.18 -0.54 -6.08
N ALA A 122 -23.22 -0.06 -6.75
CA ALA A 122 -23.13 0.41 -8.13
C ALA A 122 -22.25 1.68 -8.26
N ARG A 123 -21.68 1.87 -9.43
CA ARG A 123 -20.99 3.13 -9.77
C ARG A 123 -22.03 4.21 -10.10
N PHE A 124 -21.63 5.46 -9.84
CA PHE A 124 -22.45 6.62 -10.20
C PHE A 124 -21.59 7.73 -10.79
N LYS A 125 -22.24 8.65 -11.47
CA LYS A 125 -21.66 9.91 -11.93
C LYS A 125 -22.41 11.07 -11.29
N ILE A 126 -21.69 12.09 -10.79
CA ILE A 126 -22.26 13.36 -10.35
C ILE A 126 -22.85 14.08 -11.56
N LYS A 127 -24.09 14.58 -11.42
CA LYS A 127 -24.73 15.50 -12.34
C LYS A 127 -24.48 16.94 -11.90
N LYS A 128 -24.72 17.22 -10.63
CA LYS A 128 -24.61 18.56 -10.04
C LYS A 128 -24.49 18.46 -8.53
N VAL A 129 -23.58 19.22 -7.95
CA VAL A 129 -23.53 19.42 -6.50
C VAL A 129 -24.63 20.42 -6.13
N THR A 130 -25.47 20.07 -5.18
CA THR A 130 -26.67 20.84 -4.78
C THR A 130 -26.49 21.57 -3.46
N ALA A 131 -25.69 21.01 -2.55
CA ALA A 131 -25.35 21.61 -1.27
C ALA A 131 -23.94 21.23 -0.82
N THR A 132 -23.34 22.06 0.01
CA THR A 132 -22.02 21.82 0.63
C THR A 132 -22.13 21.71 2.16
N GLU A 133 -23.21 22.17 2.75
CA GLU A 133 -23.47 22.10 4.19
C GLU A 133 -24.82 21.44 4.50
N PRO A 134 -24.95 20.68 5.61
CA PRO A 134 -23.94 20.36 6.63
C PRO A 134 -22.89 19.37 6.17
N TYR A 135 -23.08 18.76 5.02
CA TYR A 135 -22.17 17.92 4.24
C TYR A 135 -22.53 18.07 2.75
N MET A 136 -21.60 17.67 1.89
CA MET A 136 -21.80 17.76 0.44
C MET A 136 -22.96 16.87 0.01
N LYS A 137 -23.87 17.40 -0.82
CA LYS A 137 -24.95 16.67 -1.49
C LYS A 137 -24.89 16.87 -2.99
N ALA A 138 -25.30 15.88 -3.74
CA ALA A 138 -25.34 15.95 -5.19
C ALA A 138 -26.47 15.13 -5.79
N GLU A 139 -26.99 15.60 -6.91
CA GLU A 139 -27.77 14.77 -7.84
C GLU A 139 -26.84 13.86 -8.61
N VAL A 140 -27.18 12.60 -8.70
CA VAL A 140 -26.32 11.57 -9.33
C VAL A 140 -27.09 10.76 -10.39
N SER A 141 -26.34 10.07 -11.23
CA SER A 141 -26.87 9.04 -12.12
C SER A 141 -26.12 7.75 -11.91
N VAL A 142 -26.84 6.68 -11.65
CA VAL A 142 -26.29 5.32 -11.53
C VAL A 142 -25.77 4.86 -12.89
N LEU A 143 -24.55 4.35 -12.92
CA LEU A 143 -23.91 3.84 -14.12
C LEU A 143 -24.07 2.33 -14.20
N LYS A 144 -24.50 1.84 -15.35
CA LYS A 144 -24.61 0.41 -15.60
C LYS A 144 -23.22 -0.23 -15.80
N GLU A 145 -23.00 -1.35 -15.13
CA GLU A 145 -21.84 -2.21 -15.38
C GLU A 145 -22.14 -3.11 -16.59
N GLN A 146 -21.13 -3.23 -17.45
CA GLN A 146 -21.15 -4.23 -18.53
C GLN A 146 -20.43 -5.47 -18.02
N LEU A 147 -21.20 -6.38 -17.41
CA LEU A 147 -20.68 -7.66 -16.94
C LEU A 147 -20.19 -8.52 -18.10
N ALA A 148 -19.19 -9.33 -17.85
CA ALA A 148 -18.81 -10.38 -18.79
C ALA A 148 -19.87 -11.49 -18.80
N PRO A 149 -20.20 -12.09 -19.95
CA PRO A 149 -21.04 -13.30 -20.00
C PRO A 149 -20.48 -14.40 -19.09
N LYS A 150 -21.34 -15.22 -18.48
CA LYS A 150 -20.94 -16.26 -17.51
C LYS A 150 -19.88 -17.23 -18.04
N ASP A 151 -19.89 -17.52 -19.34
CA ASP A 151 -18.96 -18.45 -20.00
C ASP A 151 -17.84 -17.73 -20.77
N ASN A 152 -17.55 -16.48 -20.45
CA ASN A 152 -16.50 -15.71 -21.12
C ASN A 152 -15.12 -16.18 -20.69
N LYS A 153 -14.52 -17.07 -21.49
CA LYS A 153 -13.17 -17.63 -21.26
C LYS A 153 -12.07 -16.56 -21.22
N GLU A 154 -12.24 -15.49 -21.98
CA GLU A 154 -11.29 -14.37 -22.00
C GLU A 154 -11.29 -13.63 -20.66
N PHE A 155 -12.47 -13.33 -20.11
CA PHE A 155 -12.58 -12.67 -18.81
C PHE A 155 -12.04 -13.54 -17.68
N ALA A 156 -12.35 -14.85 -17.67
CA ALA A 156 -11.82 -15.80 -16.70
C ALA A 156 -10.28 -15.88 -16.78
N ALA A 157 -9.71 -15.91 -17.99
CA ALA A 157 -8.26 -15.91 -18.17
C ALA A 157 -7.61 -14.61 -17.68
N LEU A 158 -8.25 -13.45 -17.92
CA LEU A 158 -7.78 -12.16 -17.42
C LEU A 158 -7.85 -12.09 -15.89
N ALA A 159 -8.92 -12.58 -15.27
CA ALA A 159 -9.06 -12.62 -13.82
C ALA A 159 -7.99 -13.52 -13.17
N ALA A 160 -7.76 -14.71 -13.75
CA ALA A 160 -6.68 -15.60 -13.31
C ALA A 160 -5.31 -14.93 -13.43
N ALA A 161 -5.02 -14.27 -14.56
CA ALA A 161 -3.78 -13.53 -14.75
C ALA A 161 -3.63 -12.38 -13.72
N CYS A 162 -4.70 -11.63 -13.44
CA CYS A 162 -4.69 -10.59 -12.40
C CYS A 162 -4.35 -11.19 -11.03
N LYS A 163 -4.91 -12.34 -10.68
CA LYS A 163 -4.65 -13.04 -9.43
C LYS A 163 -3.18 -13.44 -9.31
N ASP A 164 -2.65 -14.13 -10.32
CA ASP A 164 -1.27 -14.61 -10.34
C ASP A 164 -0.23 -13.47 -10.27
N ILE A 165 -0.47 -12.38 -11.03
CA ILE A 165 0.43 -11.22 -11.02
C ILE A 165 0.35 -10.51 -9.66
N THR A 166 -0.84 -10.43 -9.06
CA THR A 166 -1.02 -9.84 -7.73
C THR A 166 -0.28 -10.64 -6.67
N GLU A 167 -0.38 -11.97 -6.67
CA GLU A 167 0.36 -12.84 -5.74
C GLU A 167 1.88 -12.66 -5.89
N ARG A 168 2.40 -12.59 -7.12
CA ARG A 168 3.83 -12.30 -7.38
C ARG A 168 4.23 -10.92 -6.88
N TYR A 169 3.45 -9.89 -7.15
CA TYR A 169 3.70 -8.53 -6.65
C TYR A 169 3.81 -8.51 -5.14
N MET A 170 2.88 -9.17 -4.45
CA MET A 170 2.83 -9.23 -2.99
C MET A 170 4.03 -9.97 -2.40
N SER A 171 4.45 -11.08 -2.99
CA SER A 171 5.62 -11.84 -2.53
C SER A 171 6.94 -11.06 -2.65
N GLN A 172 7.03 -10.13 -3.60
CA GLN A 172 8.21 -9.29 -3.86
C GLN A 172 8.18 -7.97 -3.09
N SER A 173 6.99 -7.49 -2.75
CA SER A 173 6.82 -6.28 -1.96
C SER A 173 7.06 -6.59 -0.48
N ALA A 174 7.64 -5.63 0.26
CA ALA A 174 7.87 -5.77 1.71
C ALA A 174 6.58 -5.69 2.54
N MET A 175 5.42 -5.93 1.93
CA MET A 175 4.14 -5.94 2.62
C MET A 175 4.08 -7.17 3.53
N GLN A 176 4.09 -6.93 4.84
CA GLN A 176 4.05 -7.97 5.88
C GLN A 176 2.66 -8.61 6.08
N VAL A 177 1.71 -8.36 5.18
CA VAL A 177 0.36 -8.92 5.29
C VAL A 177 0.25 -10.11 4.35
N GLU A 178 -0.33 -11.20 4.81
CA GLU A 178 -0.71 -12.33 3.96
C GLU A 178 -2.02 -12.02 3.18
N PRO A 179 -1.95 -11.25 2.09
CA PRO A 179 -3.10 -10.96 1.25
C PRO A 179 -3.53 -12.17 0.42
N SER A 180 -2.64 -13.17 0.34
CA SER A 180 -2.91 -14.42 -0.37
C SER A 180 -4.15 -15.15 0.16
N PHE A 181 -4.45 -15.04 1.47
CA PHE A 181 -5.66 -15.65 2.04
C PHE A 181 -6.94 -14.99 1.50
N ALA A 182 -6.95 -13.65 1.45
CA ALA A 182 -8.09 -12.90 0.94
C ALA A 182 -8.36 -13.21 -0.54
N LEU A 183 -7.30 -13.17 -1.37
CA LEU A 183 -7.41 -13.46 -2.80
C LEU A 183 -7.83 -14.89 -3.11
N ARG A 184 -7.42 -15.86 -2.27
CA ARG A 184 -7.80 -17.27 -2.47
C ARG A 184 -9.28 -17.55 -2.21
N ASN A 185 -9.89 -16.78 -1.30
CA ASN A 185 -11.29 -16.97 -0.90
C ASN A 185 -12.30 -16.25 -1.80
N ILE A 186 -11.84 -15.36 -2.70
CA ILE A 186 -12.72 -14.72 -3.67
C ILE A 186 -12.88 -15.64 -4.89
N SER A 187 -14.07 -16.26 -5.03
CA SER A 187 -14.39 -17.17 -6.11
C SER A 187 -14.97 -16.47 -7.36
N ASN A 188 -15.54 -15.28 -7.18
CA ASN A 188 -16.17 -14.52 -8.26
C ASN A 188 -15.21 -13.52 -8.89
N ASP A 189 -15.00 -13.61 -10.22
CA ASP A 189 -14.07 -12.77 -10.97
C ASP A 189 -14.41 -11.27 -10.92
N PHE A 190 -15.69 -10.89 -10.84
CA PHE A 190 -16.11 -9.50 -10.69
C PHE A 190 -15.59 -8.91 -9.36
N PHE A 191 -15.80 -9.64 -8.27
CA PHE A 191 -15.32 -9.20 -6.96
C PHE A 191 -13.81 -9.22 -6.87
N LEU A 192 -13.14 -10.21 -7.47
CA LEU A 192 -11.69 -10.31 -7.52
C LEU A 192 -11.06 -9.08 -8.19
N ILE A 193 -11.51 -8.72 -9.39
CA ILE A 193 -11.00 -7.55 -10.13
C ILE A 193 -11.21 -6.27 -9.32
N ASN A 194 -12.40 -6.05 -8.79
CA ASN A 194 -12.71 -4.85 -8.02
C ASN A 194 -11.97 -4.80 -6.67
N PHE A 195 -11.76 -5.95 -6.04
CA PHE A 195 -10.95 -6.07 -4.82
C PHE A 195 -9.49 -5.66 -5.08
N ILE A 196 -8.88 -6.16 -6.15
CA ILE A 196 -7.52 -5.81 -6.55
C ILE A 196 -7.42 -4.31 -6.84
N CYS A 197 -8.37 -3.74 -7.61
CA CYS A 197 -8.41 -2.30 -7.91
C CYS A 197 -8.50 -1.43 -6.64
N THR A 198 -9.25 -1.87 -5.65
CA THR A 198 -9.44 -1.12 -4.40
C THR A 198 -8.18 -1.17 -3.52
N ASN A 199 -7.65 -2.38 -3.28
CA ASN A 199 -6.69 -2.63 -2.20
C ASN A 199 -5.22 -2.47 -2.60
N LEU A 200 -4.83 -2.66 -3.87
CA LEU A 200 -3.44 -2.48 -4.26
C LEU A 200 -3.04 -1.00 -4.30
N PRO A 201 -1.77 -0.67 -3.98
CA PRO A 201 -1.29 0.69 -3.86
C PRO A 201 -0.96 1.34 -5.22
N PHE A 202 -1.92 1.32 -6.15
CA PHE A 202 -1.79 2.04 -7.42
C PHE A 202 -1.96 3.55 -7.21
N PRO A 203 -1.41 4.38 -8.10
CA PRO A 203 -1.70 5.80 -8.13
C PRO A 203 -3.21 6.06 -8.21
N LEU A 204 -3.70 7.00 -7.39
CA LEU A 204 -5.14 7.30 -7.31
C LEU A 204 -5.76 7.64 -8.66
N LYS A 205 -5.00 8.32 -9.52
CA LYS A 205 -5.41 8.63 -10.90
C LYS A 205 -5.74 7.35 -11.68
N GLU A 206 -4.89 6.34 -11.61
CA GLU A 206 -5.10 5.07 -12.31
C GLU A 206 -6.29 4.28 -11.73
N LYS A 207 -6.49 4.30 -10.40
CA LYS A 207 -7.70 3.74 -9.78
C LYS A 207 -8.97 4.40 -10.33
N ASN A 208 -8.99 5.71 -10.43
CA ASN A 208 -10.14 6.43 -10.98
C ASN A 208 -10.32 6.18 -12.49
N GLU A 209 -9.25 6.03 -13.25
CA GLU A 209 -9.33 5.62 -14.66
C GLU A 209 -9.92 4.20 -14.81
N LEU A 210 -9.56 3.26 -13.93
CA LEU A 210 -10.17 1.93 -13.88
C LEU A 210 -11.65 2.00 -13.50
N LEU A 211 -12.00 2.85 -12.53
CA LEU A 211 -13.38 3.05 -12.09
C LEU A 211 -14.27 3.64 -13.17
N GLN A 212 -13.73 4.44 -14.10
CA GLN A 212 -14.47 5.00 -15.24
C GLN A 212 -14.86 3.94 -16.28
N ILE A 213 -14.15 2.82 -16.36
CA ILE A 213 -14.40 1.78 -17.35
C ILE A 213 -15.62 0.97 -16.95
N SER A 214 -16.68 1.02 -17.76
CA SER A 214 -17.93 0.27 -17.52
C SER A 214 -17.83 -1.21 -17.87
N SER A 215 -17.01 -1.58 -18.86
CA SER A 215 -16.84 -2.97 -19.27
C SER A 215 -15.85 -3.70 -18.36
N MET A 216 -16.30 -4.78 -17.71
CA MET A 216 -15.44 -5.58 -16.83
C MET A 216 -14.26 -6.19 -17.57
N VAL A 217 -14.45 -6.64 -18.80
CA VAL A 217 -13.36 -7.19 -19.64
C VAL A 217 -12.31 -6.12 -19.92
N LYS A 218 -12.72 -4.92 -20.33
CA LYS A 218 -11.78 -3.81 -20.59
C LYS A 218 -11.08 -3.34 -19.30
N ARG A 219 -11.79 -3.34 -18.18
CA ARG A 219 -11.20 -3.00 -16.86
C ARG A 219 -10.14 -4.02 -16.48
N ALA A 220 -10.42 -5.32 -16.64
CA ALA A 220 -9.46 -6.39 -16.39
C ALA A 220 -8.22 -6.29 -17.29
N TYR A 221 -8.38 -6.02 -18.59
CA TYR A 221 -7.25 -5.77 -19.49
C TYR A 221 -6.35 -4.63 -19.02
N LYS A 222 -6.95 -3.48 -18.70
CA LYS A 222 -6.18 -2.34 -18.19
C LYS A 222 -5.48 -2.67 -16.88
N LEU A 223 -6.17 -3.39 -15.99
CA LEU A 223 -5.63 -3.83 -14.71
C LEU A 223 -4.41 -4.75 -14.89
N VAL A 224 -4.45 -5.73 -15.79
CA VAL A 224 -3.30 -6.60 -16.12
C VAL A 224 -2.09 -5.77 -16.54
N GLY A 225 -2.29 -4.74 -17.36
CA GLY A 225 -1.21 -3.83 -17.78
C GLY A 225 -0.57 -3.09 -16.60
N ILE A 226 -1.39 -2.55 -15.70
CA ILE A 226 -0.93 -1.86 -14.48
C ILE A 226 -0.20 -2.84 -13.57
N LEU A 227 -0.78 -4.01 -13.31
CA LEU A 227 -0.20 -5.05 -12.45
C LEU A 227 1.16 -5.53 -12.93
N ASN A 228 1.31 -5.78 -14.24
CA ASN A 228 2.60 -6.19 -14.81
C ASN A 228 3.68 -5.13 -14.58
N ARG A 229 3.36 -3.86 -14.81
CA ARG A 229 4.28 -2.75 -14.55
C ARG A 229 4.68 -2.69 -13.06
N GLU A 230 3.72 -2.74 -12.16
CA GLU A 230 3.99 -2.68 -10.71
C GLU A 230 4.77 -3.89 -10.21
N ALA A 231 4.48 -5.09 -10.73
CA ALA A 231 5.25 -6.30 -10.40
C ALA A 231 6.71 -6.21 -10.88
N GLN A 232 6.96 -5.66 -12.08
CA GLN A 232 8.31 -5.42 -12.57
C GLN A 232 9.06 -4.42 -11.68
N PHE A 233 8.41 -3.32 -11.27
CA PHE A 233 9.01 -2.35 -10.34
C PHE A 233 9.29 -2.96 -8.96
N ALA A 234 8.39 -3.78 -8.44
CA ALA A 234 8.60 -4.47 -7.17
C ALA A 234 9.80 -5.43 -7.24
N ALA A 235 9.91 -6.20 -8.32
CA ALA A 235 11.04 -7.10 -8.56
C ALA A 235 12.38 -6.32 -8.63
N LEU A 236 12.40 -5.20 -9.35
CA LEU A 236 13.60 -4.37 -9.45
C LEU A 236 14.00 -3.79 -8.08
N LYS A 237 13.03 -3.27 -7.31
CA LYS A 237 13.28 -2.78 -5.94
C LYS A 237 13.80 -3.87 -5.01
N ALA A 238 13.24 -5.09 -5.10
CA ALA A 238 13.71 -6.24 -4.33
C ALA A 238 15.16 -6.61 -4.67
N ASN A 239 15.52 -6.65 -5.96
CA ASN A 239 16.88 -6.93 -6.41
C ASN A 239 17.89 -5.87 -5.92
N ILE A 240 17.53 -4.58 -6.02
CA ILE A 240 18.39 -3.49 -5.52
C ILE A 240 18.59 -3.64 -4.00
N ARG A 241 17.52 -3.85 -3.26
CA ARG A 241 17.59 -4.04 -1.80
C ARG A 241 18.48 -5.22 -1.40
N ASN A 242 18.35 -6.36 -2.10
CA ASN A 242 19.16 -7.54 -1.83
C ASN A 242 20.65 -7.27 -2.10
N LYS A 243 20.99 -6.65 -3.24
CA LYS A 243 22.37 -6.26 -3.55
C LYS A 243 22.94 -5.31 -2.50
N THR A 244 22.20 -4.27 -2.13
CA THR A 244 22.64 -3.32 -1.10
C THR A 244 22.89 -4.02 0.23
N ARG A 245 22.02 -4.97 0.62
CA ARG A 245 22.20 -5.76 1.83
C ARG A 245 23.46 -6.63 1.78
N GLU A 246 23.67 -7.34 0.66
CA GLU A 246 24.88 -8.15 0.45
C GLU A 246 26.16 -7.32 0.52
N ASP A 247 26.15 -6.11 -0.06
CA ASP A 247 27.30 -5.20 -0.03
C ASP A 247 27.58 -4.67 1.39
N LEU A 248 26.50 -4.33 2.14
CA LEU A 248 26.62 -3.92 3.54
C LEU A 248 27.14 -5.06 4.42
N ASP A 249 26.63 -6.28 4.24
CA ASP A 249 27.08 -7.47 4.99
C ASP A 249 28.57 -7.77 4.71
N LYS A 250 29.02 -7.61 3.45
CA LYS A 250 30.45 -7.73 3.09
C LYS A 250 31.30 -6.64 3.77
N GLN A 251 30.89 -5.40 3.72
CA GLN A 251 31.63 -4.28 4.36
C GLN A 251 31.71 -4.48 5.89
N GLN A 252 30.62 -4.89 6.53
CA GLN A 252 30.62 -5.19 7.97
C GLN A 252 31.57 -6.32 8.30
N LYS A 253 31.58 -7.40 7.49
CA LYS A 253 32.48 -8.53 7.68
C LYS A 253 33.95 -8.11 7.50
N GLU A 254 34.27 -7.33 6.47
CA GLU A 254 35.61 -6.80 6.24
C GLU A 254 36.07 -5.90 7.40
N TYR A 255 35.21 -4.99 7.85
CA TYR A 255 35.49 -4.15 9.01
C TYR A 255 35.75 -4.96 10.27
N PHE A 256 34.92 -5.98 10.54
CA PHE A 256 35.11 -6.87 11.69
C PHE A 256 36.44 -7.63 11.62
N LEU A 257 36.77 -8.18 10.45
CA LEU A 257 38.06 -8.88 10.25
C LEU A 257 39.25 -7.93 10.42
N GLN A 258 39.18 -6.70 9.92
CA GLN A 258 40.21 -5.69 10.13
C GLN A 258 40.40 -5.35 11.62
N GLN A 259 39.30 -5.21 12.37
CA GLN A 259 39.33 -5.00 13.82
C GLN A 259 39.96 -6.17 14.56
N GLN A 260 39.63 -7.43 14.17
CA GLN A 260 40.26 -8.62 14.75
C GLN A 260 41.78 -8.63 14.47
N ILE A 261 42.19 -8.38 13.23
CA ILE A 261 43.62 -8.30 12.88
C ILE A 261 44.30 -7.25 13.74
N LYS A 262 43.71 -6.06 13.88
CA LYS A 262 44.27 -5.01 14.72
C LYS A 262 44.39 -5.43 16.19
N ASN A 263 43.35 -6.02 16.77
CA ASN A 263 43.36 -6.51 18.15
C ASN A 263 44.44 -7.60 18.35
N ILE A 264 44.57 -8.53 17.40
CA ILE A 264 45.61 -9.57 17.45
C ILE A 264 47.03 -8.95 17.36
N GLN A 265 47.19 -7.93 16.51
CA GLN A 265 48.46 -7.21 16.41
C GLN A 265 48.79 -6.45 17.71
N ASP A 266 47.80 -5.84 18.35
CA ASP A 266 47.93 -5.13 19.62
C ASP A 266 48.24 -6.12 20.79
N GLU A 267 47.63 -7.33 20.81
CA GLU A 267 47.85 -8.38 21.80
C GLU A 267 49.22 -9.07 21.65
N LEU A 268 49.69 -9.24 20.40
CA LEU A 268 51.01 -9.84 20.14
C LEU A 268 52.19 -8.93 20.46
N GLY A 269 51.91 -7.65 20.84
CA GLY A 269 52.95 -6.63 20.91
C GLY A 269 53.64 -6.49 19.57
N GLU A 270 54.28 -5.37 19.27
CA GLU A 270 54.91 -5.08 17.98
C GLU A 270 55.48 -6.34 17.31
N SER A 271 55.06 -6.60 16.08
CA SER A 271 55.39 -7.86 15.38
C SER A 271 56.92 -8.08 15.51
N PRO A 272 57.40 -9.34 15.67
CA PRO A 272 58.85 -9.64 15.81
C PRO A 272 59.70 -8.95 14.73
N GLN A 273 59.12 -8.71 13.54
CA GLN A 273 59.77 -8.00 12.44
C GLN A 273 59.98 -6.52 12.77
N ASN A 274 59.05 -5.85 13.48
CA ASN A 274 59.23 -4.43 13.89
C ASN A 274 60.23 -4.31 15.06
N GLN A 275 60.27 -5.31 15.94
CA GLN A 275 61.29 -5.34 17.01
C GLN A 275 62.69 -5.51 16.42
N ASP A 276 62.86 -6.42 15.44
CA ASP A 276 64.14 -6.61 14.74
C ASP A 276 64.56 -5.36 13.96
N VAL A 277 63.61 -4.72 13.27
CA VAL A 277 63.88 -3.46 12.55
C VAL A 277 64.24 -2.31 13.52
N ASN A 278 63.57 -2.21 14.65
CA ASN A 278 63.83 -1.19 15.66
C ASN A 278 65.19 -1.49 16.39
N GLU A 279 65.50 -2.76 16.69
CA GLU A 279 66.81 -3.14 17.21
C GLU A 279 67.93 -2.88 16.21
N LEU A 280 67.74 -3.18 14.93
CA LEU A 280 68.69 -2.91 13.87
C LEU A 280 68.93 -1.39 13.70
N LYS A 281 67.86 -0.56 13.73
CA LYS A 281 67.95 0.88 13.71
C LYS A 281 68.68 1.44 14.94
N ALA A 282 68.41 0.88 16.13
CA ALA A 282 69.10 1.25 17.36
C ALA A 282 70.59 0.87 17.36
N LYS A 283 70.93 -0.33 16.84
CA LYS A 283 72.29 -0.80 16.63
C LYS A 283 73.05 0.02 15.57
N ALA A 284 72.36 0.41 14.49
CA ALA A 284 72.90 1.31 13.46
C ALA A 284 73.17 2.75 13.95
N ALA A 285 72.30 3.26 14.84
CA ALA A 285 72.48 4.58 15.45
C ALA A 285 73.71 4.67 16.43
N LYS A 286 74.05 3.53 17.07
CA LYS A 286 75.20 3.42 17.97
C LYS A 286 76.54 3.26 17.25
N LYS A 287 76.54 2.83 15.98
CA LYS A 287 77.75 2.69 15.16
C LYS A 287 78.03 4.01 14.36
N LYS A 288 79.28 4.46 14.34
CA LYS A 288 79.68 5.54 13.43
C LYS A 288 79.72 5.06 11.98
N LEU A 289 78.57 5.12 11.30
CA LEU A 289 78.47 4.73 9.91
C LEU A 289 78.75 5.87 8.97
N PRO A 290 79.39 5.64 7.80
CA PRO A 290 79.58 6.64 6.76
C PRO A 290 78.30 7.26 6.29
N GLU A 291 78.36 8.56 5.93
CA GLU A 291 77.13 9.35 5.60
C GLU A 291 76.26 8.79 4.53
N LYS A 292 76.80 8.10 3.48
CA LYS A 292 76.10 7.43 2.43
C LYS A 292 75.20 6.27 2.91
N ILE A 293 75.61 5.54 3.93
CA ILE A 293 74.87 4.43 4.53
C ILE A 293 73.77 4.92 5.48
N ARG A 294 74.01 6.08 6.10
CA ARG A 294 73.06 6.74 7.02
C ARG A 294 71.82 7.28 6.30
N THR A 295 71.99 7.72 5.04
CA THR A 295 70.86 8.20 4.19
C THR A 295 70.00 7.05 3.68
N ALA A 296 70.59 5.90 3.30
CA ALA A 296 69.88 4.72 2.85
C ALA A 296 69.10 3.99 3.93
N LEU A 297 69.42 4.19 5.22
CA LEU A 297 68.70 3.64 6.37
C LEU A 297 67.49 4.49 6.82
N LYS A 298 67.32 5.69 6.25
CA LYS A 298 66.22 6.61 6.56
C LYS A 298 65.09 6.56 5.50
N THR A 299 65.33 5.91 4.39
CA THR A 299 64.31 5.58 3.38
C THR A 299 63.72 4.19 3.67
#